data_9d59e7e088f8145416780bedd456fbcf
#
_entry.id   9d59e7e088f8145416780bedd456fbcf
#
_cell.length_a   1.000
_cell.length_b   1.000
_cell.length_c   1.000
_cell.angle_alpha   90.00
_cell.angle_beta   90.00
_cell.angle_gamma   90.00
#
_symmetry.space_group_name_H-M   'P 1'
#
loop_
_entity.id
_entity.type
_entity.pdbx_description
1 polymer ?
#
loop_
_entity_poly.entity_id
_entity_poly.type
_entity_poly.pdbx_seq_one_letter_code
_entity_poly.pdbx_strand_id
1 'polypeptide(L)'
;MKANQIKNQIENQLQNQLATFSGLNSALPAISQIAQTLTDLLPQPEELSFYHSHNWTLDSAHGAEIISLILDTSYQESDRDFETPIIEKLNFELNSDLGSIRITSSNIADGLILLNISYLE
;
A
#
# COMPACT_ATOMS: atom_id res chain seq x y z
N MET A 1 11.56 10.04 -16.58
CA MET A 1 11.25 8.62 -16.30
C MET A 1 9.82 8.34 -16.70
N LYS A 2 9.59 7.20 -17.30
CA LYS A 2 8.25 6.84 -17.77
C LYS A 2 7.41 6.29 -16.62
N ALA A 3 6.09 6.52 -16.70
CA ALA A 3 5.14 6.11 -15.67
C ALA A 3 5.23 4.60 -15.36
N ASN A 4 5.43 3.76 -16.38
CA ASN A 4 5.55 2.31 -16.18
C ASN A 4 6.77 1.93 -15.35
N GLN A 5 7.89 2.64 -15.51
CA GLN A 5 9.11 2.39 -14.72
C GLN A 5 8.88 2.78 -13.27
N ILE A 6 8.20 3.89 -13.03
CA ILE A 6 7.86 4.36 -11.68
C ILE A 6 6.93 3.37 -11.01
N LYS A 7 5.88 2.95 -11.71
CA LYS A 7 4.95 1.94 -11.20
C LYS A 7 5.67 0.65 -10.82
N ASN A 8 6.57 0.17 -11.68
CA ASN A 8 7.34 -1.04 -11.41
C ASN A 8 8.23 -0.89 -10.19
N GLN A 9 8.84 0.28 -9.99
CA GLN A 9 9.63 0.56 -8.80
C GLN A 9 8.79 0.49 -7.53
N ILE A 10 7.59 1.07 -7.57
CA ILE A 10 6.68 1.03 -6.43
C ILE A 10 6.24 -0.41 -6.15
N GLU A 11 5.88 -1.17 -7.19
CA GLU A 11 5.52 -2.58 -7.03
C GLU A 11 6.65 -3.37 -6.39
N ASN A 12 7.89 -3.16 -6.84
CA ASN A 12 9.06 -3.85 -6.29
C ASN A 12 9.29 -3.50 -4.83
N GLN A 13 9.14 -2.23 -4.45
CA GLN A 13 9.23 -1.82 -3.06
C GLN A 13 8.18 -2.52 -2.20
N LEU A 14 6.93 -2.55 -2.68
CA LEU A 14 5.84 -3.21 -1.95
C LEU A 14 6.09 -4.71 -1.81
N GLN A 15 6.52 -5.37 -2.87
CA GLN A 15 6.83 -6.80 -2.82
C GLN A 15 7.96 -7.09 -1.83
N ASN A 16 8.98 -6.25 -1.80
CA ASN A 16 10.07 -6.40 -0.84
C ASN A 16 9.58 -6.24 0.60
N GLN A 17 8.71 -5.28 0.85
CA GLN A 17 8.13 -5.07 2.18
C GLN A 17 7.22 -6.23 2.60
N LEU A 18 6.65 -6.94 1.64
CA LEU A 18 5.73 -8.05 1.88
C LEU A 18 6.40 -9.42 1.69
N ALA A 19 7.71 -9.48 1.66
CA ALA A 19 8.45 -10.72 1.32
C ALA A 19 8.10 -11.89 2.25
N THR A 20 7.78 -11.63 3.51
CA THR A 20 7.42 -12.66 4.50
C THR A 20 5.91 -12.80 4.72
N PHE A 21 5.11 -12.05 3.96
CA PHE A 21 3.66 -12.08 4.09
C PHE A 21 3.10 -13.35 3.45
N SER A 22 2.31 -14.11 4.19
CA SER A 22 1.75 -15.38 3.69
C SER A 22 0.86 -15.19 2.47
N GLY A 23 0.15 -14.08 2.43
CA GLY A 23 -0.76 -13.76 1.34
C GLY A 23 -0.13 -13.03 0.17
N LEU A 24 1.20 -13.03 0.03
CA LEU A 24 1.86 -12.25 -1.03
C LEU A 24 1.31 -12.57 -2.41
N ASN A 25 1.16 -13.84 -2.76
CA ASN A 25 0.65 -14.22 -4.08
C ASN A 25 -0.77 -13.69 -4.31
N SER A 26 -1.61 -13.76 -3.28
CA SER A 26 -2.97 -13.22 -3.35
C SER A 26 -2.97 -11.70 -3.41
N ALA A 27 -1.93 -11.06 -2.89
CA ALA A 27 -1.81 -9.60 -2.83
C ALA A 27 -1.25 -8.98 -4.11
N LEU A 28 -0.70 -9.76 -5.04
CA LEU A 28 -0.07 -9.20 -6.24
C LEU A 28 -1.02 -8.29 -7.04
N PRO A 29 -2.28 -8.64 -7.30
CA PRO A 29 -3.19 -7.72 -7.98
C PRO A 29 -3.44 -6.43 -7.17
N ALA A 30 -3.51 -6.53 -5.85
CA ALA A 30 -3.67 -5.36 -4.98
C ALA A 30 -2.43 -4.48 -5.02
N ILE A 31 -1.24 -5.07 -5.01
CA ILE A 31 0.03 -4.34 -5.13
C ILE A 31 0.05 -3.54 -6.44
N SER A 32 -0.37 -4.16 -7.54
CA SER A 32 -0.45 -3.48 -8.83
C SER A 32 -1.40 -2.28 -8.77
N GLN A 33 -2.56 -2.46 -8.16
CA GLN A 33 -3.56 -1.40 -8.02
C GLN A 33 -3.06 -0.26 -7.13
N ILE A 34 -2.41 -0.59 -6.01
CA ILE A 34 -1.80 0.40 -5.13
C ILE A 34 -0.74 1.19 -5.89
N ALA A 35 0.16 0.50 -6.59
CA ALA A 35 1.24 1.16 -7.33
C ALA A 35 0.69 2.08 -8.42
N GLN A 36 -0.36 1.66 -9.13
CA GLN A 36 -1.00 2.48 -10.14
C GLN A 36 -1.61 3.74 -9.53
N THR A 37 -2.32 3.59 -8.42
CA THR A 37 -2.94 4.72 -7.71
C THR A 37 -1.89 5.74 -7.29
N LEU A 38 -0.79 5.28 -6.69
CA LEU A 38 0.27 6.16 -6.21
C LEU A 38 0.99 6.83 -7.37
N THR A 39 1.23 6.11 -8.46
CA THR A 39 1.85 6.69 -9.65
C THR A 39 0.98 7.78 -10.25
N ASP A 40 -0.34 7.59 -10.26
CA ASP A 40 -1.26 8.54 -10.87
C ASP A 40 -1.50 9.78 -10.02
N LEU A 41 -1.49 9.64 -8.70
CA LEU A 41 -1.93 10.70 -7.80
C LEU A 41 -0.80 11.48 -7.13
N LEU A 42 0.37 10.88 -6.95
CA LEU A 42 1.48 11.58 -6.32
C LEU A 42 2.14 12.55 -7.30
N PRO A 43 2.46 13.78 -6.86
CA PRO A 43 3.18 14.74 -7.70
C PRO A 43 4.57 14.25 -8.12
N GLN A 44 5.30 13.62 -7.18
CA GLN A 44 6.63 13.06 -7.42
C GLN A 44 6.65 11.60 -6.97
N PRO A 45 6.00 10.67 -7.70
CA PRO A 45 5.89 9.30 -7.24
C PRO A 45 7.24 8.58 -7.11
N GLU A 46 8.26 9.03 -7.82
CA GLU A 46 9.63 8.50 -7.71
C GLU A 46 10.28 8.81 -6.37
N GLU A 47 9.75 9.80 -5.62
CA GLU A 47 10.27 10.18 -4.29
C GLU A 47 9.55 9.47 -3.15
N LEU A 48 8.63 8.57 -3.46
CA LEU A 48 7.87 7.85 -2.43
C LEU A 48 8.76 6.86 -1.68
N SER A 49 8.60 6.80 -0.37
CA SER A 49 9.25 5.82 0.49
C SER A 49 8.23 5.06 1.31
N PHE A 50 8.54 3.80 1.59
CA PHE A 50 7.73 2.93 2.43
C PHE A 50 8.55 2.47 3.63
N TYR A 51 7.91 2.43 4.80
CA TYR A 51 8.52 1.91 6.02
C TYR A 51 7.58 0.90 6.66
N HIS A 52 8.14 -0.12 7.32
CA HIS A 52 7.35 -0.99 8.16
C HIS A 52 6.87 -0.22 9.39
N SER A 53 5.58 -0.29 9.66
CA SER A 53 5.07 0.05 10.97
C SER A 53 5.41 -1.11 11.92
N HIS A 54 5.70 -0.80 13.18
CA HIS A 54 5.99 -1.84 14.18
C HIS A 54 4.76 -2.63 14.61
N ASN A 55 3.62 -2.38 14.01
CA ASN A 55 2.35 -3.01 14.35
C ASN A 55 2.01 -4.19 13.43
N TRP A 56 3.03 -5.01 13.14
CA TRP A 56 2.81 -6.25 12.41
C TRP A 56 2.04 -7.20 13.32
N THR A 57 0.81 -7.52 12.96
CA THR A 57 -0.04 -8.34 13.81
C THR A 57 -0.61 -9.53 13.05
N LEU A 58 -0.75 -10.63 13.78
CA LEU A 58 -1.51 -11.78 13.32
C LEU A 58 -2.80 -11.82 14.15
N ASP A 59 -3.93 -11.60 13.50
CA ASP A 59 -5.22 -11.74 14.16
C ASP A 59 -5.66 -13.19 14.08
N SER A 60 -5.19 -13.99 15.03
CA SER A 60 -5.47 -15.41 15.06
C SER A 60 -6.94 -15.73 15.36
N ALA A 61 -7.66 -14.82 15.99
CA ALA A 61 -9.09 -15.02 16.28
C ALA A 61 -9.93 -14.99 14.99
N HIS A 62 -9.48 -14.28 13.98
CA HIS A 62 -10.17 -14.16 12.69
C HIS A 62 -9.41 -14.82 11.54
N GLY A 63 -8.25 -15.44 11.82
CA GLY A 63 -7.43 -16.04 10.78
C GLY A 63 -6.77 -15.05 9.85
N ALA A 64 -6.72 -13.78 10.23
CA ALA A 64 -6.15 -12.73 9.39
C ALA A 64 -4.70 -12.47 9.74
N GLU A 65 -3.88 -12.28 8.70
CA GLU A 65 -2.53 -11.75 8.83
C GLU A 65 -2.55 -10.31 8.32
N ILE A 66 -2.02 -9.40 9.12
CA ILE A 66 -2.04 -7.96 8.79
C ILE A 66 -0.62 -7.44 8.81
N ILE A 67 -0.23 -6.76 7.74
CA ILE A 67 1.01 -6.01 7.71
C ILE A 67 0.68 -4.54 7.49
N SER A 68 1.35 -3.68 8.25
CA SER A 68 1.14 -2.24 8.18
C SER A 68 2.40 -1.57 7.66
N LEU A 69 2.20 -0.71 6.68
CA LEU A 69 3.28 0.08 6.08
C LEU A 69 2.95 1.56 6.24
N ILE A 70 4.00 2.36 6.37
CA ILE A 70 3.88 3.81 6.36
C ILE A 70 4.38 4.30 5.01
N LEU A 71 3.55 5.05 4.31
CA LEU A 71 3.91 5.76 3.09
C LEU A 71 4.35 7.16 3.49
N ASP A 72 5.61 7.47 3.24
CA ASP A 72 6.14 8.80 3.52
C ASP A 72 5.99 9.66 2.25
N THR A 73 5.05 10.58 2.30
CA THR A 73 4.78 11.53 1.22
C THR A 73 5.27 12.93 1.57
N SER A 74 6.09 13.08 2.63
CA SER A 74 6.53 14.38 3.12
C SER A 74 7.42 15.13 2.13
N TYR A 75 8.03 14.41 1.18
CA TYR A 75 8.87 15.01 0.15
C TYR A 75 8.11 15.37 -1.12
N GLN A 76 6.79 15.15 -1.14
CA GLN A 76 5.96 15.53 -2.29
C GLN A 76 5.69 17.03 -2.24
N GLU A 77 5.94 17.71 -3.34
CA GLU A 77 5.70 19.15 -3.46
C GLU A 77 4.47 19.39 -4.33
N SER A 78 3.40 19.92 -3.74
CA SER A 78 2.18 20.22 -4.46
C SER A 78 1.30 21.15 -3.65
N ASP A 79 0.64 22.08 -4.34
CA ASP A 79 -0.39 22.95 -3.76
C ASP A 79 -1.75 22.21 -3.70
N ARG A 80 -1.86 21.06 -4.35
CA ARG A 80 -3.10 20.28 -4.37
C ARG A 80 -3.06 19.21 -3.30
N ASP A 81 -4.24 18.94 -2.73
CA ASP A 81 -4.39 17.79 -1.85
C ASP A 81 -4.30 16.51 -2.68
N PHE A 82 -3.27 15.71 -2.45
CA PHE A 82 -3.14 14.39 -3.06
C PHE A 82 -3.42 13.28 -2.04
N GLU A 83 -3.37 13.57 -0.74
CA GLU A 83 -3.54 12.56 0.31
C GLU A 83 -4.97 12.05 0.38
N THR A 84 -5.96 12.95 0.35
CA THR A 84 -7.37 12.55 0.42
C THR A 84 -7.78 11.60 -0.70
N PRO A 85 -7.50 11.90 -1.99
CA PRO A 85 -7.85 10.94 -3.04
C PRO A 85 -7.07 9.63 -2.95
N ILE A 86 -5.83 9.64 -2.46
CA ILE A 86 -5.08 8.40 -2.25
C ILE A 86 -5.79 7.53 -1.21
N ILE A 87 -6.15 8.12 -0.07
CA ILE A 87 -6.82 7.39 1.01
C ILE A 87 -8.15 6.82 0.53
N GLU A 88 -8.92 7.60 -0.24
CA GLU A 88 -10.19 7.12 -0.80
C GLU A 88 -9.98 5.90 -1.71
N LYS A 89 -8.96 5.93 -2.55
CA LYS A 89 -8.69 4.85 -3.50
C LYS A 89 -7.99 3.65 -2.88
N LEU A 90 -7.23 3.86 -1.80
CA LEU A 90 -6.55 2.76 -1.10
C LEU A 90 -7.43 2.21 0.03
N ASN A 91 -8.67 1.89 -0.33
CA ASN A 91 -9.68 1.31 0.55
C ASN A 91 -10.51 0.36 -0.28
N PHE A 92 -10.06 -0.89 -0.41
CA PHE A 92 -10.72 -1.87 -1.27
C PHE A 92 -10.43 -3.29 -0.80
N GLU A 93 -11.19 -4.24 -1.34
CA GLU A 93 -11.02 -5.66 -1.05
C GLU A 93 -11.02 -6.43 -2.36
N LEU A 94 -10.11 -7.39 -2.47
CA LEU A 94 -10.06 -8.31 -3.59
C LEU A 94 -10.21 -9.73 -3.06
N ASN A 95 -11.13 -10.47 -3.65
CA ASN A 95 -11.42 -11.85 -3.26
C ASN A 95 -10.99 -12.80 -4.37
N SER A 96 -10.42 -13.93 -3.97
CA SER A 96 -10.02 -14.98 -4.89
C SER A 96 -10.20 -16.33 -4.22
N ASP A 97 -9.99 -17.39 -4.99
CA ASP A 97 -10.03 -18.76 -4.46
C ASP A 97 -8.94 -18.99 -3.42
N LEU A 98 -7.88 -18.20 -3.44
CA LEU A 98 -6.75 -18.31 -2.51
C LEU A 98 -6.98 -17.54 -1.21
N GLY A 99 -8.02 -16.71 -1.15
CA GLY A 99 -8.30 -15.87 0.02
C GLY A 99 -8.65 -14.45 -0.34
N SER A 100 -8.85 -13.63 0.68
CA SER A 100 -9.23 -12.22 0.51
C SER A 100 -8.09 -11.31 0.94
N ILE A 101 -7.85 -10.27 0.16
CA ILE A 101 -6.94 -9.19 0.51
C ILE A 101 -7.75 -7.94 0.72
N ARG A 102 -7.58 -7.31 1.88
CA ARG A 102 -8.22 -6.03 2.19
C ARG A 102 -7.15 -4.97 2.36
N ILE A 103 -7.34 -3.87 1.67
CA ILE A 103 -6.48 -2.70 1.76
C ILE A 103 -7.26 -1.59 2.44
N THR A 104 -6.68 -1.03 3.51
CA THR A 104 -7.21 0.17 4.15
C THR A 104 -6.08 1.18 4.33
N SER A 105 -6.43 2.44 4.35
CA SER A 105 -5.43 3.49 4.56
C SER A 105 -6.02 4.64 5.34
N SER A 106 -5.14 5.35 6.05
CA SER A 106 -5.52 6.53 6.83
C SER A 106 -4.34 7.47 6.94
N ASN A 107 -4.63 8.73 7.11
CA ASN A 107 -3.61 9.74 7.39
C ASN A 107 -3.30 9.72 8.88
N ILE A 108 -2.04 9.49 9.25
CA ILE A 108 -1.64 9.38 10.67
C ILE A 108 -0.87 10.60 11.14
N ALA A 109 -0.29 11.38 10.23
CA ALA A 109 0.42 12.62 10.52
C ALA A 109 0.63 13.35 9.20
N ASP A 110 1.12 14.58 9.26
CA ASP A 110 1.43 15.35 8.05
C ASP A 110 2.39 14.57 7.16
N GLY A 111 1.95 14.29 5.95
CA GLY A 111 2.75 13.59 4.95
C GLY A 111 2.91 12.09 5.20
N LEU A 112 2.24 11.51 6.19
CA LEU A 112 2.35 10.10 6.49
C LEU A 112 1.00 9.41 6.36
N ILE A 113 0.96 8.38 5.52
CA ILE A 113 -0.24 7.57 5.31
C ILE A 113 0.04 6.16 5.81
N LEU A 114 -0.82 5.65 6.68
CA LEU A 114 -0.75 4.26 7.13
C LEU A 114 -1.51 3.40 6.12
N LEU A 115 -0.86 2.36 5.62
CA LEU A 115 -1.44 1.40 4.71
C LEU A 115 -1.47 0.04 5.40
N ASN A 116 -2.66 -0.52 5.56
CA ASN A 116 -2.84 -1.85 6.14
C ASN A 116 -3.21 -2.83 5.03
N ILE A 117 -2.49 -3.94 5.00
CA ILE A 117 -2.73 -5.02 4.05
C ILE A 117 -3.09 -6.25 4.87
N SER A 118 -4.32 -6.73 4.73
CA SER A 118 -4.85 -7.86 5.47
C SER A 118 -5.09 -9.03 4.54
N TYR A 119 -4.71 -10.22 4.99
CA TYR A 119 -4.94 -11.46 4.25
C TYR A 119 -5.76 -12.41 5.11
N LEU A 120 -6.87 -12.86 4.57
CA LEU A 120 -7.76 -13.84 5.18
C LEU A 120 -7.92 -15.01 4.21
N GLU A 121 -7.52 -16.18 4.65
CA GLU A 121 -7.70 -17.41 3.88
C GLU A 121 -9.16 -17.83 3.77
#